data_ccc1a400787a3ce01924388c65478724
#
_entry.id   ccc1a400787a3ce01924388c65478724
#
_cell.length_a   1.000
_cell.length_b   1.000
_cell.length_c   1.000
_cell.angle_alpha   90.00
_cell.angle_beta   90.00
_cell.angle_gamma   90.00
#
_symmetry.space_group_name_H-M   'P 1'
#
loop_
_entity.id
_entity.type
_entity.pdbx_description
1 polymer ?
#
loop_
_entity_poly.entity_id
_entity_poly.type
_entity_poly.pdbx_seq_one_letter_code
_entity_poly.pdbx_strand_id
1 'polypeptide(L)'
;MNEFDLHMHSCYSGDGQFTPEELIGIAKERGLKTIALSDHDCISGVKEMIKLGKEAGIEVIPAIECSTSIGYTDVHLLGYGIDLEDTYLQNLLERTQVKSRNAFSTRCDKLRAKYGVEIDEEAVLKEANGKNPWFVMCTHMFNDPRYQDIPDFKDYIPGGKR
;
A
#
# COMPACT_ATOMS: atom_id res chain seq x y z
N MET A 1 14.29 7.64 23.77
CA MET A 1 13.44 6.88 22.85
C MET A 1 12.64 7.87 22.06
N ASN A 2 12.44 7.65 20.76
CA ASN A 2 11.57 8.52 19.98
C ASN A 2 10.13 8.31 20.47
N GLU A 3 9.41 9.40 20.77
CA GLU A 3 8.03 9.36 21.24
C GLU A 3 7.03 9.40 20.07
N PHE A 4 7.51 9.36 18.83
CA PHE A 4 6.68 9.44 17.62
C PHE A 4 7.19 8.52 16.52
N ASP A 5 6.25 8.09 15.66
CA ASP A 5 6.50 7.44 14.38
C ASP A 5 5.51 8.01 13.35
N LEU A 6 6.04 8.71 12.36
CA LEU A 6 5.24 9.47 11.40
C LEU A 6 5.14 8.79 10.02
N HIS A 7 5.60 7.53 9.90
CA HIS A 7 5.54 6.81 8.64
C HIS A 7 5.25 5.33 8.88
N MET A 8 3.97 5.01 8.96
CA MET A 8 3.48 3.66 9.23
C MET A 8 2.51 3.23 8.15
N HIS A 9 2.57 1.94 7.79
CA HIS A 9 1.65 1.32 6.84
C HIS A 9 0.83 0.24 7.51
N SER A 10 -0.47 0.22 7.22
CA SER A 10 -1.39 -0.80 7.69
C SER A 10 -1.68 -1.86 6.61
N CYS A 11 -2.48 -2.84 6.97
CA CYS A 11 -2.98 -3.85 6.03
C CYS A 11 -3.83 -3.28 4.87
N TYR A 12 -4.17 -1.99 4.88
CA TYR A 12 -4.80 -1.30 3.76
C TYR A 12 -3.78 -0.85 2.69
N SER A 13 -2.49 -0.81 3.02
CA SER A 13 -1.39 -0.65 2.07
C SER A 13 -0.92 -2.00 1.53
N GLY A 14 -0.32 -2.00 0.35
CA GLY A 14 0.18 -3.23 -0.27
C GLY A 14 1.38 -3.85 0.46
N ASP A 15 2.11 -3.04 1.21
CA ASP A 15 3.34 -3.37 1.94
C ASP A 15 3.16 -3.40 3.45
N GLY A 16 1.98 -3.04 3.97
CA GLY A 16 1.64 -3.15 5.38
C GLY A 16 1.02 -4.50 5.73
N GLN A 17 1.31 -5.01 6.92
CA GLN A 17 0.87 -6.31 7.40
C GLN A 17 -0.15 -6.23 8.53
N PHE A 18 -0.06 -5.19 9.36
CA PHE A 18 -0.84 -5.05 10.59
C PHE A 18 -2.13 -4.27 10.38
N THR A 19 -3.17 -4.66 11.08
CA THR A 19 -4.40 -3.86 11.18
C THR A 19 -4.16 -2.56 11.95
N PRO A 20 -5.01 -1.53 11.82
CA PRO A 20 -4.93 -0.33 12.65
C PRO A 20 -4.92 -0.64 14.15
N GLU A 21 -5.71 -1.63 14.60
CA GLU A 21 -5.76 -2.06 16.00
C GLU A 21 -4.42 -2.64 16.48
N GLU A 22 -3.81 -3.53 15.67
CA GLU A 22 -2.50 -4.11 15.97
C GLU A 22 -1.41 -3.03 16.01
N LEU A 23 -1.44 -2.06 15.07
CA LEU A 23 -0.50 -0.93 15.05
C LEU A 23 -0.62 -0.06 16.31
N ILE A 24 -1.83 0.22 16.78
CA ILE A 24 -2.05 0.92 18.06
C ILE A 24 -1.48 0.12 19.23
N GLY A 25 -1.67 -1.20 19.25
CA GLY A 25 -1.07 -2.09 20.25
C GLY A 25 0.45 -1.98 20.28
N ILE A 26 1.09 -2.10 19.10
CA ILE A 26 2.54 -1.97 18.94
C ILE A 26 3.05 -0.58 19.37
N ALA A 27 2.34 0.48 18.96
CA ALA A 27 2.68 1.85 19.33
C ALA A 27 2.65 2.05 20.86
N LYS A 28 1.65 1.49 21.52
CA LYS A 28 1.51 1.52 22.98
C LYS A 28 2.64 0.76 23.68
N GLU A 29 2.97 -0.44 23.21
CA GLU A 29 4.09 -1.25 23.75
C GLU A 29 5.44 -0.53 23.61
N ARG A 30 5.62 0.21 22.51
CA ARG A 30 6.83 0.99 22.24
C ARG A 30 6.86 2.35 22.92
N GLY A 31 5.78 2.75 23.61
CA GLY A 31 5.67 4.03 24.30
C GLY A 31 5.57 5.23 23.35
N LEU A 32 5.08 5.02 22.11
CA LEU A 32 4.83 6.11 21.18
C LEU A 32 3.63 6.93 21.63
N LYS A 33 3.72 8.25 21.49
CA LYS A 33 2.66 9.21 21.86
C LYS A 33 1.98 9.82 20.65
N THR A 34 2.71 9.96 19.55
CA THR A 34 2.22 10.53 18.29
C THR A 34 2.62 9.61 17.14
N ILE A 35 1.65 9.24 16.30
CA ILE A 35 1.88 8.38 15.14
C ILE A 35 1.15 8.94 13.92
N ALA A 36 1.58 8.53 12.72
CA ALA A 36 0.84 8.82 11.49
C ALA A 36 0.67 7.54 10.67
N LEU A 37 -0.56 7.28 10.23
CA LEU A 37 -0.84 6.24 9.27
C LEU A 37 -0.80 6.83 7.86
N SER A 38 0.15 6.38 7.06
CA SER A 38 0.46 6.91 5.73
C SER A 38 0.42 5.83 4.65
N ASP A 39 -0.69 5.09 4.58
CA ASP A 39 -0.86 4.04 3.58
C ASP A 39 -0.70 4.54 2.14
N HIS A 40 -0.13 3.71 1.27
CA HIS A 40 0.05 4.03 -0.14
C HIS A 40 -1.28 4.24 -0.87
N ASP A 41 -1.47 5.46 -1.38
CA ASP A 41 -2.63 5.87 -2.18
C ASP A 41 -3.99 5.50 -1.56
N CYS A 42 -4.05 5.40 -0.23
CA CYS A 42 -5.19 4.91 0.52
C CYS A 42 -5.36 5.64 1.86
N ILE A 43 -6.60 5.97 2.22
CA ILE A 43 -6.95 6.57 3.52
C ILE A 43 -7.96 5.73 4.31
N SER A 44 -8.22 4.49 3.87
CA SER A 44 -9.30 3.66 4.41
C SER A 44 -9.12 3.33 5.90
N GLY A 45 -7.88 3.13 6.36
CA GLY A 45 -7.56 2.83 7.76
C GLY A 45 -7.50 4.05 8.68
N VAL A 46 -7.43 5.28 8.13
CA VAL A 46 -7.09 6.47 8.91
C VAL A 46 -8.17 6.83 9.94
N LYS A 47 -9.46 6.78 9.58
CA LYS A 47 -10.56 7.06 10.52
C LYS A 47 -10.58 6.09 11.69
N GLU A 48 -10.38 4.80 11.41
CA GLU A 48 -10.31 3.76 12.42
C GLU A 48 -9.10 3.98 13.34
N MET A 49 -7.94 4.25 12.75
CA MET A 49 -6.70 4.52 13.50
C MET A 49 -6.85 5.72 14.45
N ILE A 50 -7.47 6.82 13.99
CA ILE A 50 -7.73 8.01 14.81
C ILE A 50 -8.63 7.65 16.03
N LYS A 51 -9.70 6.88 15.80
CA LYS A 51 -10.59 6.43 16.87
C LYS A 51 -9.85 5.60 17.91
N LEU A 52 -9.12 4.57 17.44
CA LEU A 52 -8.37 3.67 18.32
C LEU A 52 -7.24 4.39 19.07
N GLY A 53 -6.54 5.31 18.40
CA GLY A 53 -5.52 6.14 19.03
C GLY A 53 -6.08 7.00 20.17
N LYS A 54 -7.23 7.63 19.95
CA LYS A 54 -7.92 8.41 20.99
C LYS A 54 -8.27 7.55 22.23
N GLU A 55 -8.74 6.34 22.01
CA GLU A 55 -9.05 5.38 23.08
C GLU A 55 -7.80 4.92 23.83
N ALA A 56 -6.66 4.80 23.12
CA ALA A 56 -5.37 4.41 23.68
C ALA A 56 -4.54 5.55 24.29
N GLY A 57 -4.98 6.81 24.13
CA GLY A 57 -4.23 7.99 24.57
C GLY A 57 -3.03 8.31 23.67
N ILE A 58 -3.08 7.90 22.38
CA ILE A 58 -2.07 8.14 21.37
C ILE A 58 -2.64 9.13 20.34
N GLU A 59 -1.91 10.19 20.05
CA GLU A 59 -2.26 11.12 18.99
C GLU A 59 -2.01 10.47 17.62
N VAL A 60 -3.02 10.49 16.75
CA VAL A 60 -2.91 10.00 15.38
C VAL A 60 -3.06 11.16 14.41
N ILE A 61 -2.00 11.46 13.67
CA ILE A 61 -2.01 12.43 12.59
C ILE A 61 -2.56 11.76 11.34
N PRO A 62 -3.67 12.26 10.74
CA PRO A 62 -4.16 11.75 9.47
C PRO A 62 -3.13 12.00 8.38
N ALA A 63 -2.71 10.95 7.70
CA ALA A 63 -1.66 11.04 6.69
C ALA A 63 -1.94 10.12 5.49
N ILE A 64 -1.14 10.28 4.46
CA ILE A 64 -1.13 9.45 3.25
C ILE A 64 0.27 9.46 2.64
N GLU A 65 0.66 8.37 2.00
CA GLU A 65 1.81 8.33 1.10
C GLU A 65 1.32 8.24 -0.35
N CYS A 66 1.53 9.30 -1.12
CA CYS A 66 1.17 9.35 -2.53
C CYS A 66 2.29 8.78 -3.39
N SER A 67 1.99 7.75 -4.19
CA SER A 67 2.88 7.22 -5.21
C SER A 67 2.94 8.17 -6.40
N THR A 68 4.08 8.80 -6.61
CA THR A 68 4.31 9.77 -7.69
C THR A 68 5.55 9.42 -8.49
N SER A 69 5.81 10.15 -9.57
CA SER A 69 7.03 10.01 -10.36
C SER A 69 7.51 11.34 -10.91
N ILE A 70 8.83 11.50 -10.99
CA ILE A 70 9.47 12.62 -11.68
C ILE A 70 10.33 12.02 -12.82
N GLY A 71 9.85 12.19 -14.03
CA GLY A 71 10.45 11.50 -15.18
C GLY A 71 10.31 9.98 -15.04
N TYR A 72 11.42 9.27 -14.91
CA TYR A 72 11.46 7.80 -14.73
C TYR A 72 11.76 7.39 -13.27
N THR A 73 11.83 8.35 -12.35
CA THR A 73 12.14 8.09 -10.94
C THR A 73 10.84 8.08 -10.15
N ASP A 74 10.56 6.97 -9.44
CA ASP A 74 9.46 6.91 -8.49
C ASP A 74 9.82 7.76 -7.26
N VAL A 75 8.87 8.56 -6.85
CA VAL A 75 8.96 9.43 -5.67
C VAL A 75 7.72 9.23 -4.84
N HIS A 76 7.90 8.95 -3.57
CA HIS A 76 6.80 8.87 -2.63
C HIS A 76 6.69 10.19 -1.86
N LEU A 77 5.51 10.75 -1.83
CA LEU A 77 5.23 12.02 -1.19
C LEU A 77 4.32 11.82 0.01
N LEU A 78 4.82 12.12 1.20
CA LEU A 78 4.04 12.06 2.43
C LEU A 78 3.23 13.34 2.62
N GLY A 79 1.92 13.18 2.81
CA GLY A 79 0.99 14.25 3.18
C GLY A 79 0.51 14.04 4.61
N TYR A 80 0.64 15.08 5.45
CA TYR A 80 0.20 15.06 6.85
C TYR A 80 -0.90 16.08 7.09
N GLY A 81 -1.78 15.79 8.07
CA GLY A 81 -2.89 16.68 8.41
C GLY A 81 -3.93 16.78 7.30
N ILE A 82 -4.09 15.71 6.54
CA ILE A 82 -5.04 15.65 5.42
C ILE A 82 -6.48 15.73 5.93
N ASP A 83 -7.34 16.39 5.16
CA ASP A 83 -8.79 16.34 5.37
C ASP A 83 -9.36 15.11 4.65
N LEU A 84 -9.88 14.17 5.43
CA LEU A 84 -10.44 12.92 4.91
C LEU A 84 -11.74 13.11 4.13
N GLU A 85 -12.41 14.24 4.30
CA GLU A 85 -13.64 14.61 3.60
C GLU A 85 -13.37 15.49 2.36
N ASP A 86 -12.10 15.85 2.10
CA ASP A 86 -11.74 16.65 0.93
C ASP A 86 -12.06 15.89 -0.36
N THR A 87 -12.96 16.46 -1.16
CA THR A 87 -13.45 15.84 -2.40
C THR A 87 -12.38 15.75 -3.48
N TYR A 88 -11.41 16.67 -3.48
CA TYR A 88 -10.29 16.62 -4.43
C TYR A 88 -9.37 15.42 -4.12
N LEU A 89 -9.05 15.21 -2.84
CA LEU A 89 -8.27 14.06 -2.38
C LEU A 89 -8.99 12.74 -2.74
N GLN A 90 -10.27 12.62 -2.41
CA GLN A 90 -11.06 11.43 -2.73
C GLN A 90 -11.08 11.11 -4.24
N ASN A 91 -11.32 12.13 -5.07
CA ASN A 91 -11.29 11.99 -6.53
C ASN A 91 -9.89 11.65 -7.06
N LEU A 92 -8.83 12.16 -6.43
CA LEU A 92 -7.44 11.81 -6.77
C LEU A 92 -7.18 10.33 -6.51
N LEU A 93 -7.57 9.84 -5.32
CA LEU A 93 -7.39 8.44 -4.94
C LEU A 93 -8.17 7.48 -5.84
N GLU A 94 -9.41 7.80 -6.18
CA GLU A 94 -10.21 7.02 -7.11
C GLU A 94 -9.52 6.90 -8.48
N ARG A 95 -9.04 8.02 -9.03
CA ARG A 95 -8.28 8.02 -10.30
C ARG A 95 -6.98 7.23 -10.20
N THR A 96 -6.30 7.28 -9.07
CA THR A 96 -5.08 6.50 -8.83
C THR A 96 -5.37 5.02 -8.80
N GLN A 97 -6.46 4.60 -8.16
CA GLN A 97 -6.89 3.19 -8.17
C GLN A 97 -7.22 2.69 -9.58
N VAL A 98 -7.91 3.49 -10.40
CA VAL A 98 -8.20 3.13 -11.80
C VAL A 98 -6.90 2.97 -12.59
N LYS A 99 -5.95 3.90 -12.44
CA LYS A 99 -4.63 3.81 -13.09
C LYS A 99 -3.86 2.56 -12.65
N SER A 100 -3.89 2.25 -11.36
CA SER A 100 -3.23 1.07 -10.80
C SER A 100 -3.78 -0.23 -11.37
N ARG A 101 -5.11 -0.36 -11.49
CA ARG A 101 -5.77 -1.51 -12.14
C ARG A 101 -5.34 -1.66 -13.61
N ASN A 102 -5.36 -0.57 -14.38
CA ASN A 102 -4.97 -0.59 -15.78
C ASN A 102 -3.49 -0.95 -15.96
N ALA A 103 -2.62 -0.42 -15.10
CA ALA A 103 -1.21 -0.75 -15.10
C ALA A 103 -0.98 -2.23 -14.73
N PHE A 104 -1.75 -2.76 -13.78
CA PHE A 104 -1.71 -4.17 -13.41
C PHE A 104 -2.08 -5.06 -14.60
N SER A 105 -3.21 -4.82 -15.27
CA SER A 105 -3.64 -5.59 -16.44
C SER A 105 -2.58 -5.55 -17.55
N THR A 106 -2.01 -4.37 -17.83
CA THR A 106 -0.93 -4.23 -18.81
C THR A 106 0.31 -5.06 -18.44
N ARG A 107 0.65 -5.15 -17.15
CA ARG A 107 1.77 -5.98 -16.67
C ARG A 107 1.45 -7.47 -16.81
N CYS A 108 0.23 -7.88 -16.52
CA CYS A 108 -0.24 -9.26 -16.72
C CYS A 108 -0.12 -9.67 -18.20
N ASP A 109 -0.54 -8.80 -19.12
CA ASP A 109 -0.40 -9.05 -20.55
C ASP A 109 1.07 -9.22 -20.98
N LYS A 110 1.96 -8.39 -20.47
CA LYS A 110 3.40 -8.51 -20.74
C LYS A 110 3.99 -9.80 -20.20
N LEU A 111 3.62 -10.20 -18.97
CA LEU A 111 4.07 -11.47 -18.37
C LEU A 111 3.55 -12.67 -19.17
N ARG A 112 2.28 -12.64 -19.57
CA ARG A 112 1.67 -13.67 -20.40
C ARG A 112 2.38 -13.78 -21.76
N ALA A 113 2.60 -12.66 -22.42
CA ALA A 113 3.25 -12.63 -23.72
C ALA A 113 4.73 -13.07 -23.67
N LYS A 114 5.46 -12.67 -22.63
CA LYS A 114 6.90 -12.95 -22.53
C LYS A 114 7.21 -14.32 -21.94
N TYR A 115 6.42 -14.79 -20.99
CA TYR A 115 6.74 -15.97 -20.18
C TYR A 115 5.67 -17.07 -20.24
N GLY A 116 4.53 -16.83 -20.92
CA GLY A 116 3.42 -17.79 -20.97
C GLY A 116 2.72 -18.00 -19.63
N VAL A 117 2.82 -17.04 -18.72
CA VAL A 117 2.25 -17.14 -17.36
C VAL A 117 0.76 -16.88 -17.41
N GLU A 118 -0.03 -17.80 -16.86
CA GLU A 118 -1.47 -17.61 -16.67
C GLU A 118 -1.73 -16.96 -15.31
N ILE A 119 -2.38 -15.79 -15.35
CA ILE A 119 -2.73 -15.01 -14.17
C ILE A 119 -4.24 -14.82 -14.15
N ASP A 120 -4.86 -15.22 -13.04
CA ASP A 120 -6.27 -14.91 -12.76
C ASP A 120 -6.37 -13.48 -12.22
N GLU A 121 -6.48 -12.52 -13.15
CA GLU A 121 -6.55 -11.10 -12.83
C GLU A 121 -7.78 -10.77 -11.97
N GLU A 122 -8.92 -11.45 -12.20
CA GLU A 122 -10.15 -11.21 -11.46
C GLU A 122 -10.00 -11.62 -9.99
N ALA A 123 -9.40 -12.79 -9.73
CA ALA A 123 -9.11 -13.25 -8.38
C ALA A 123 -8.16 -12.29 -7.65
N VAL A 124 -7.08 -11.83 -8.32
CA VAL A 124 -6.13 -10.88 -7.73
C VAL A 124 -6.80 -9.54 -7.43
N LEU A 125 -7.62 -9.00 -8.35
CA LEU A 125 -8.33 -7.74 -8.15
C LEU A 125 -9.34 -7.83 -6.99
N LYS A 126 -10.01 -8.95 -6.85
CA LYS A 126 -10.95 -9.21 -5.75
C LYS A 126 -10.23 -9.25 -4.41
N GLU A 127 -9.09 -9.95 -4.33
CA GLU A 127 -8.28 -10.03 -3.13
C GLU A 127 -7.64 -8.68 -2.78
N ALA A 128 -7.22 -7.92 -3.79
CA ALA A 128 -6.65 -6.60 -3.60
C ALA A 128 -7.61 -5.64 -2.88
N ASN A 129 -8.92 -5.77 -3.11
CA ASN A 129 -9.97 -5.04 -2.39
C ASN A 129 -9.66 -3.53 -2.26
N GLY A 130 -9.26 -2.89 -3.36
CA GLY A 130 -8.89 -1.47 -3.41
C GLY A 130 -7.42 -1.16 -3.18
N LYS A 131 -6.61 -2.12 -2.72
CA LYS A 131 -5.15 -2.01 -2.67
C LYS A 131 -4.54 -2.07 -4.08
N ASN A 132 -3.26 -1.74 -4.18
CA ASN A 132 -2.54 -1.95 -5.44
C ASN A 132 -2.47 -3.45 -5.77
N PRO A 133 -3.14 -3.93 -6.84
CA PRO A 133 -3.21 -5.36 -7.16
C PRO A 133 -1.85 -5.97 -7.50
N TRP A 134 -0.89 -5.14 -7.90
CA TRP A 134 0.47 -5.60 -8.19
C TRP A 134 1.17 -6.16 -6.95
N PHE A 135 0.98 -5.56 -5.77
CA PHE A 135 1.55 -6.09 -4.52
C PHE A 135 0.94 -7.45 -4.16
N VAL A 136 -0.38 -7.59 -4.27
CA VAL A 136 -1.07 -8.86 -4.04
C VAL A 136 -0.52 -9.93 -4.97
N MET A 137 -0.42 -9.62 -6.25
CA MET A 137 0.12 -10.54 -7.24
C MET A 137 1.59 -10.92 -6.94
N CYS A 138 2.43 -9.96 -6.56
CA CYS A 138 3.82 -10.25 -6.20
C CYS A 138 3.91 -11.24 -5.04
N THR A 139 3.01 -11.13 -4.04
CA THR A 139 2.94 -12.09 -2.94
C THR A 139 2.58 -13.49 -3.42
N HIS A 140 1.60 -13.62 -4.33
CA HIS A 140 1.25 -14.91 -4.95
C HIS A 140 2.42 -15.48 -5.74
N MET A 141 3.03 -14.66 -6.59
CA MET A 141 4.16 -15.09 -7.42
C MET A 141 5.36 -15.52 -6.57
N PHE A 142 5.62 -14.83 -5.46
CA PHE A 142 6.75 -15.16 -4.57
C PHE A 142 6.57 -16.53 -3.90
N ASN A 143 5.32 -16.92 -3.61
CA ASN A 143 5.00 -18.15 -2.93
C ASN A 143 4.70 -19.32 -3.89
N ASP A 144 4.59 -19.08 -5.19
CA ASP A 144 4.25 -20.10 -6.18
C ASP A 144 5.50 -20.54 -6.97
N PRO A 145 5.89 -21.83 -6.88
CA PRO A 145 7.06 -22.37 -7.59
C PRO A 145 7.06 -22.12 -9.10
N ARG A 146 5.89 -22.02 -9.73
CA ARG A 146 5.76 -21.77 -11.17
C ARG A 146 6.39 -20.47 -11.63
N TYR A 147 6.51 -19.49 -10.73
CA TYR A 147 7.06 -18.17 -11.04
C TYR A 147 8.53 -18.01 -10.67
N GLN A 148 9.08 -18.94 -9.85
CA GLN A 148 10.48 -18.84 -9.39
C GLN A 148 11.49 -19.08 -10.52
N ASP A 149 11.11 -19.81 -11.55
CA ASP A 149 11.95 -20.09 -12.72
C ASP A 149 11.85 -19.02 -13.81
N ILE A 150 11.06 -17.97 -13.60
CA ILE A 150 10.96 -16.85 -14.55
C ILE A 150 12.26 -16.03 -14.48
N PRO A 151 13.06 -15.96 -15.58
CA PRO A 151 14.22 -15.11 -15.62
C PRO A 151 13.82 -13.67 -15.30
N ASP A 152 14.64 -12.96 -14.54
CA ASP A 152 14.41 -11.56 -14.15
C ASP A 152 13.16 -11.34 -13.30
N PHE A 153 12.54 -12.40 -12.76
CA PHE A 153 11.36 -12.30 -11.90
C PHE A 153 11.58 -11.31 -10.73
N LYS A 154 12.79 -11.33 -10.16
CA LYS A 154 13.17 -10.41 -9.08
C LYS A 154 13.15 -8.94 -9.47
N ASP A 155 13.24 -8.63 -10.76
CA ASP A 155 13.19 -7.25 -11.27
C ASP A 155 11.76 -6.69 -11.32
N TYR A 156 10.76 -7.56 -11.20
CA TYR A 156 9.34 -7.19 -11.20
C TYR A 156 8.74 -7.07 -9.80
N ILE A 157 9.47 -7.50 -8.76
CA ILE A 157 8.99 -7.45 -7.38
C ILE A 157 9.36 -6.08 -6.77
N PRO A 158 8.49 -5.46 -5.94
CA PRO A 158 8.85 -4.29 -5.16
C PRO A 158 10.12 -4.55 -4.34
N GLY A 159 11.13 -3.69 -4.49
CA GLY A 159 12.45 -3.90 -3.88
C GLY A 159 13.44 -4.73 -4.70
N GLY A 160 13.03 -5.32 -5.82
CA GLY A 160 13.94 -5.91 -6.80
C GLY A 160 14.84 -4.87 -7.47
N LYS A 161 15.98 -5.31 -8.01
CA LYS A 161 16.84 -4.41 -8.81
C LYS A 161 16.05 -3.95 -10.04
N ARG A 162 15.96 -2.64 -10.20
CA ARG A 162 15.49 -1.98 -11.41
C ARG A 162 16.63 -1.89 -12.42
#